data_02cf4c59a02aef2b2f4722864a6e1b4e
#
_entry.id   02cf4c59a02aef2b2f4722864a6e1b4e
#
_cell.length_a   1.000
_cell.length_b   1.000
_cell.length_c   1.000
_cell.angle_alpha   90.00
_cell.angle_beta   90.00
_cell.angle_gamma   90.00
#
_symmetry.space_group_name_H-M   'P 1'
#
loop_
_entity.id
_entity.type
_entity.pdbx_description
1 polymer ?
#
loop_
_entity_poly.entity_id
_entity_poly.type
_entity_poly.pdbx_seq_one_letter_code
_entity_poly.pdbx_strand_id
1 'polypeptide(L)'
;LHGCIVEQNALVGMNAVVMDNAVIGESAIVAASAFVKAGMAVPPRVLVAGMPAKVVRNLSEQEMAWKMDGTRCYQQLTERSLKTLKPCQPLTEIEPGRQRFEMEGVVPLIDAKREQ
;
A
#
# COMPACT_ATOMS: atom_id res chain seq x y z
N LEU A 1 -2.93 8.43 9.59
CA LEU A 1 -3.86 7.54 10.29
C LEU A 1 -4.00 8.02 11.73
N HIS A 2 -5.21 8.13 12.23
CA HIS A 2 -5.47 8.56 13.60
C HIS A 2 -6.68 7.80 14.18
N GLY A 3 -6.47 7.01 15.25
CA GLY A 3 -7.54 6.32 16.00
C GLY A 3 -8.48 5.44 15.16
N CYS A 4 -8.00 4.84 14.08
CA CYS A 4 -8.77 4.03 13.14
C CYS A 4 -8.41 2.55 13.21
N ILE A 5 -9.25 1.70 12.66
CA ILE A 5 -8.99 0.28 12.46
C ILE A 5 -8.73 0.03 10.97
N VAL A 6 -7.66 -0.66 10.67
CA VAL A 6 -7.32 -1.12 9.32
C VAL A 6 -7.31 -2.64 9.34
N GLU A 7 -8.28 -3.24 8.69
CA GLU A 7 -8.45 -4.68 8.64
C GLU A 7 -7.40 -5.37 7.76
N GLN A 8 -7.37 -6.70 7.84
CA GLN A 8 -6.40 -7.53 7.12
C GLN A 8 -6.39 -7.21 5.62
N ASN A 9 -5.20 -7.18 5.06
CA ASN A 9 -5.00 -6.98 3.62
C ASN A 9 -5.58 -5.68 3.04
N ALA A 10 -5.98 -4.70 3.86
CA ALA A 10 -6.36 -3.38 3.36
C ALA A 10 -5.13 -2.57 2.90
N LEU A 11 -5.35 -1.64 1.99
CA LEU A 11 -4.32 -0.71 1.51
C LEU A 11 -4.78 0.73 1.72
N VAL A 12 -3.96 1.50 2.41
CA VAL A 12 -4.16 2.95 2.52
C VAL A 12 -3.15 3.65 1.61
N GLY A 13 -3.67 4.31 0.60
CA GLY A 13 -2.88 5.00 -0.42
C GLY A 13 -2.05 6.15 0.14
N MET A 14 -1.02 6.53 -0.60
CA MET A 14 -0.12 7.62 -0.21
C MET A 14 -0.88 8.91 0.05
N ASN A 15 -0.51 9.62 1.12
CA ASN A 15 -1.12 10.89 1.52
C ASN A 15 -2.63 10.82 1.84
N ALA A 16 -3.21 9.63 1.99
CA ALA A 16 -4.58 9.50 2.46
C ALA A 16 -4.68 9.84 3.96
N VAL A 17 -5.76 10.51 4.33
CA VAL A 17 -6.09 10.83 5.72
C VAL A 17 -7.24 9.94 6.18
N VAL A 18 -7.02 9.19 7.26
CA VAL A 18 -8.05 8.35 7.87
C VAL A 18 -8.23 8.78 9.32
N MET A 19 -9.43 9.21 9.66
CA MET A 19 -9.78 9.83 10.93
C MET A 19 -10.25 8.80 11.97
N ASP A 20 -10.46 9.30 13.20
CA ASP A 20 -10.83 8.51 14.37
C ASP A 20 -12.05 7.62 14.16
N ASN A 21 -12.00 6.43 14.73
CA ASN A 21 -13.09 5.44 14.68
C ASN A 21 -13.51 5.01 13.27
N ALA A 22 -12.75 5.41 12.21
CA ALA A 22 -12.97 4.85 10.90
C ALA A 22 -12.50 3.38 10.87
N VAL A 23 -13.23 2.55 10.13
CA VAL A 23 -12.87 1.15 9.92
C VAL A 23 -12.67 0.93 8.43
N ILE A 24 -11.47 0.51 8.05
CA ILE A 24 -11.16 0.14 6.66
C ILE A 24 -11.28 -1.36 6.56
N GLY A 25 -12.31 -1.84 5.86
CA GLY A 25 -12.63 -3.26 5.76
C GLY A 25 -11.55 -4.07 5.04
N GLU A 26 -11.61 -5.38 5.26
CA GLU A 26 -10.65 -6.35 4.70
C GLU A 26 -10.49 -6.18 3.19
N SER A 27 -9.25 -6.18 2.73
CA SER A 27 -8.90 -6.05 1.31
C SER A 27 -9.46 -4.80 0.61
N ALA A 28 -9.94 -3.80 1.36
CA ALA A 28 -10.34 -2.53 0.78
C ALA A 28 -9.12 -1.68 0.38
N ILE A 29 -9.28 -0.83 -0.61
CA ILE A 29 -8.27 0.14 -1.04
C ILE A 29 -8.80 1.55 -0.83
N VAL A 30 -8.08 2.32 -0.01
CA VAL A 30 -8.24 3.77 0.10
C VAL A 30 -7.30 4.41 -0.90
N ALA A 31 -7.84 5.14 -1.87
CA ALA A 31 -7.03 5.79 -2.89
C ALA A 31 -6.08 6.84 -2.30
N ALA A 32 -5.01 7.13 -3.02
CA ALA A 32 -4.09 8.20 -2.65
C ALA A 32 -4.84 9.53 -2.47
N SER A 33 -4.43 10.33 -1.46
CA SER A 33 -5.02 11.63 -1.11
C SER A 33 -6.51 11.60 -0.76
N ALA A 34 -7.09 10.45 -0.47
CA ALA A 34 -8.48 10.36 -0.01
C ALA A 34 -8.62 10.81 1.45
N PHE A 35 -9.76 11.42 1.78
CA PHE A 35 -10.12 11.79 3.15
C PHE A 35 -11.26 10.92 3.67
N VAL A 36 -10.92 9.94 4.50
CA VAL A 36 -11.88 9.08 5.20
C VAL A 36 -12.27 9.75 6.51
N LYS A 37 -13.51 10.21 6.60
CA LYS A 37 -14.02 10.93 7.77
C LYS A 37 -14.14 10.04 8.99
N ALA A 38 -14.15 10.65 10.16
CA ALA A 38 -14.34 9.95 11.43
C ALA A 38 -15.61 9.10 11.45
N GLY A 39 -15.50 7.88 12.01
CA GLY A 39 -16.58 6.94 12.14
C GLY A 39 -17.05 6.28 10.83
N MET A 40 -16.39 6.53 9.71
CA MET A 40 -16.75 5.90 8.44
C MET A 40 -16.38 4.41 8.46
N ALA A 41 -17.37 3.55 8.19
CA ALA A 41 -17.12 2.15 7.91
C ALA A 41 -16.97 1.94 6.40
N VAL A 42 -15.76 1.60 5.96
CA VAL A 42 -15.47 1.21 4.58
C VAL A 42 -15.71 -0.28 4.45
N PRO A 43 -16.62 -0.74 3.56
CA PRO A 43 -16.86 -2.15 3.35
C PRO A 43 -15.60 -2.89 2.89
N PRO A 44 -15.52 -4.22 3.06
CA PRO A 44 -14.44 -5.00 2.50
C PRO A 44 -14.46 -5.01 0.97
N ARG A 45 -13.30 -5.21 0.36
CA ARG A 45 -13.11 -5.45 -1.08
C ARG A 45 -13.64 -4.32 -2.00
N VAL A 46 -13.60 -3.09 -1.52
CA VAL A 46 -14.00 -1.90 -2.31
C VAL A 46 -12.84 -0.92 -2.49
N LEU A 47 -12.94 -0.12 -3.54
CA LEU A 47 -12.15 1.09 -3.72
C LEU A 47 -12.93 2.28 -3.17
N VAL A 48 -12.32 3.04 -2.27
CA VAL A 48 -12.83 4.35 -1.84
C VAL A 48 -11.86 5.45 -2.28
N ALA A 49 -12.42 6.58 -2.69
CA ALA A 49 -11.64 7.72 -3.16
C ALA A 49 -12.37 9.04 -2.90
N GLY A 50 -11.64 10.14 -2.96
CA GLY A 50 -12.17 11.51 -2.89
C GLY A 50 -12.07 12.15 -1.51
N MET A 51 -12.54 13.38 -1.43
CA MET A 51 -12.52 14.24 -0.25
C MET A 51 -13.88 14.96 -0.10
N PRO A 52 -14.79 14.42 0.74
CA PRO A 52 -14.71 13.21 1.54
C PRO A 52 -14.71 11.92 0.69
N ALA A 53 -14.09 10.86 1.21
CA ALA A 53 -14.02 9.56 0.54
C ALA A 53 -15.41 8.93 0.38
N LYS A 54 -15.65 8.33 -0.78
CA LYS A 54 -16.85 7.57 -1.09
C LYS A 54 -16.46 6.23 -1.73
N VAL A 55 -17.31 5.22 -1.58
CA VAL A 55 -17.16 3.96 -2.31
C VAL A 55 -17.32 4.26 -3.81
N VAL A 56 -16.31 3.91 -4.59
CA VAL A 56 -16.29 4.08 -6.05
C VAL A 56 -16.81 2.83 -6.73
N ARG A 57 -16.31 1.65 -6.31
CA ARG A 57 -16.66 0.36 -6.89
C ARG A 57 -16.10 -0.81 -6.08
N ASN A 58 -16.54 -2.00 -6.39
CA ASN A 58 -15.90 -3.22 -5.91
C ASN A 58 -14.54 -3.41 -6.61
N LEU A 59 -13.63 -4.09 -5.93
CA LEU A 59 -12.35 -4.52 -6.47
C LEU A 59 -12.52 -5.85 -7.23
N SER A 60 -11.76 -6.00 -8.32
CA SER A 60 -11.66 -7.27 -9.03
C SER A 60 -10.72 -8.24 -8.28
N GLU A 61 -10.84 -9.54 -8.57
CA GLU A 61 -9.91 -10.55 -8.04
C GLU A 61 -8.46 -10.27 -8.44
N GLN A 62 -8.24 -9.75 -9.65
CA GLN A 62 -6.91 -9.37 -10.13
C GLN A 62 -6.31 -8.21 -9.31
N GLU A 63 -7.10 -7.19 -8.97
CA GLU A 63 -6.63 -6.07 -8.15
C GLU A 63 -6.30 -6.51 -6.73
N MET A 64 -7.06 -7.45 -6.18
CA MET A 64 -6.77 -8.03 -4.88
C MET A 64 -5.51 -8.90 -4.90
N ALA A 65 -5.32 -9.72 -5.93
CA ALA A 65 -4.11 -10.52 -6.11
C ALA A 65 -2.88 -9.62 -6.27
N TRP A 66 -2.93 -8.62 -7.13
CA TRP A 66 -1.86 -7.63 -7.30
C TRP A 66 -1.49 -6.95 -5.98
N LYS A 67 -2.48 -6.53 -5.21
CA LYS A 67 -2.26 -5.91 -3.91
C LYS A 67 -1.60 -6.87 -2.92
N MET A 68 -2.03 -8.12 -2.90
CA MET A 68 -1.47 -9.16 -2.03
C MET A 68 0.00 -9.42 -2.35
N ASP A 69 0.36 -9.48 -3.63
CA ASP A 69 1.75 -9.63 -4.08
C ASP A 69 2.62 -8.45 -3.65
N GLY A 70 2.11 -7.21 -3.77
CA GLY A 70 2.78 -6.03 -3.23
C GLY A 70 3.03 -6.13 -1.72
N THR A 71 2.06 -6.60 -0.95
CA THR A 71 2.22 -6.81 0.50
C THR A 71 3.31 -7.85 0.80
N ARG A 72 3.33 -8.96 0.05
CA ARG A 72 4.34 -10.01 0.20
C ARG A 72 5.76 -9.48 -0.06
N CYS A 73 5.92 -8.62 -1.07
CA CYS A 73 7.21 -7.97 -1.34
C CYS A 73 7.70 -7.12 -0.15
N TYR A 74 6.82 -6.34 0.48
CA TYR A 74 7.18 -5.56 1.67
C TYR A 74 7.52 -6.45 2.88
N GLN A 75 6.84 -7.56 3.06
CA GLN A 75 7.19 -8.54 4.10
C GLN A 75 8.57 -9.13 3.88
N GLN A 76 8.89 -9.56 2.65
CA GLN A 76 10.22 -10.06 2.27
C GLN A 76 11.30 -8.99 2.45
N LEU A 77 10.99 -7.74 2.07
CA LEU A 77 11.90 -6.61 2.27
C LEU A 77 12.18 -6.38 3.76
N THR A 78 11.16 -6.50 4.62
CA THR A 78 11.31 -6.39 6.07
C THR A 78 12.25 -7.46 6.62
N GLU A 79 12.03 -8.72 6.28
CA GLU A 79 12.90 -9.83 6.70
C GLU A 79 14.34 -9.63 6.25
N ARG A 80 14.53 -9.21 4.99
CA ARG A 80 15.85 -8.92 4.46
C ARG A 80 16.50 -7.77 5.23
N SER A 81 15.78 -6.70 5.47
CA SER A 81 16.29 -5.52 6.18
C SER A 81 16.73 -5.86 7.59
N LEU A 82 15.93 -6.63 8.32
CA LEU A 82 16.29 -7.10 9.66
C LEU A 82 17.59 -7.93 9.69
N LYS A 83 17.85 -8.69 8.63
CA LYS A 83 19.07 -9.52 8.51
C LYS A 83 20.29 -8.74 8.05
N THR A 84 20.12 -7.69 7.25
CA THR A 84 21.21 -7.05 6.51
C THR A 84 21.48 -5.59 6.91
N LEU A 85 20.55 -4.93 7.58
CA LEU A 85 20.73 -3.54 7.98
C LEU A 85 21.83 -3.43 9.02
N LYS A 86 22.80 -2.54 8.77
CA LYS A 86 23.91 -2.26 9.67
C LYS A 86 24.10 -0.75 9.83
N PRO A 87 24.49 -0.28 11.02
CA PRO A 87 24.92 1.10 11.19
C PRO A 87 26.08 1.40 10.23
N CYS A 88 26.05 2.53 9.58
CA CYS A 88 27.13 2.98 8.71
C CYS A 88 27.30 4.50 8.82
N GLN A 89 28.46 4.99 8.39
CA GLN A 89 28.67 6.42 8.22
C GLN A 89 28.05 6.88 6.89
N PRO A 90 27.55 8.12 6.83
CA PRO A 90 27.08 8.68 5.57
C PRO A 90 28.18 8.64 4.50
N LEU A 91 27.81 8.23 3.31
CA LEU A 91 28.74 8.28 2.17
C LEU A 91 28.90 9.74 1.70
N THR A 92 30.13 10.14 1.40
CA THR A 92 30.45 11.45 0.80
C THR A 92 30.39 11.42 -0.72
N GLU A 93 30.52 10.22 -1.29
CA GLU A 93 30.47 9.99 -2.75
C GLU A 93 29.68 8.72 -3.06
N ILE A 94 29.18 8.60 -4.28
CA ILE A 94 28.47 7.40 -4.75
C ILE A 94 29.51 6.31 -5.02
N GLU A 95 29.31 5.14 -4.42
CA GLU A 95 30.19 3.97 -4.62
C GLU A 95 30.17 3.53 -6.10
N PRO A 96 31.35 3.33 -6.73
CA PRO A 96 31.42 2.76 -8.07
C PRO A 96 30.78 1.35 -8.11
N GLY A 97 29.92 1.12 -9.09
CA GLY A 97 29.28 -0.21 -9.25
C GLY A 97 28.22 -0.55 -8.21
N ARG A 98 27.65 0.44 -7.51
CA ARG A 98 26.57 0.23 -6.56
C ARG A 98 25.43 -0.54 -7.19
N GLN A 99 25.15 -1.72 -6.66
CA GLN A 99 24.03 -2.55 -7.10
C GLN A 99 22.71 -1.87 -6.78
N ARG A 100 21.82 -1.82 -7.77
CA ARG A 100 20.42 -1.45 -7.55
C ARG A 100 19.65 -2.66 -7.09
N PHE A 101 18.70 -2.42 -6.18
CA PHE A 101 17.74 -3.46 -5.82
C PHE A 101 16.65 -3.50 -6.89
N GLU A 102 16.52 -4.67 -7.51
CA GLU A 102 15.43 -4.95 -8.43
C GLU A 102 14.45 -5.90 -7.73
N MET A 103 13.18 -5.56 -7.75
CA MET A 103 12.10 -6.43 -7.28
C MET A 103 11.52 -7.15 -8.49
N GLU A 104 11.81 -8.45 -8.60
CA GLU A 104 11.19 -9.28 -9.64
C GLU A 104 9.68 -9.39 -9.42
N GLY A 105 8.90 -9.27 -10.50
CA GLY A 105 7.45 -9.49 -10.50
C GLY A 105 6.61 -8.37 -9.92
N VAL A 106 7.20 -7.25 -9.47
CA VAL A 106 6.44 -6.08 -9.00
C VAL A 106 6.33 -5.05 -10.11
N VAL A 107 5.14 -4.92 -10.66
CA VAL A 107 4.83 -3.92 -11.68
C VAL A 107 3.72 -2.99 -11.19
N PRO A 108 3.72 -1.72 -11.62
CA PRO A 108 2.60 -0.81 -11.34
C PRO A 108 1.28 -1.40 -11.85
N LEU A 109 0.18 -1.14 -11.12
CA LEU A 109 -1.14 -1.68 -11.49
C LEU A 109 -1.56 -1.30 -12.92
N ILE A 110 -1.17 -0.10 -13.38
CA ILE A 110 -1.47 0.35 -14.74
C ILE A 110 -0.79 -0.53 -15.80
N ASP A 111 0.41 -1.01 -15.52
CA ASP A 111 1.16 -1.87 -16.45
C ASP A 111 0.62 -3.31 -16.40
N ALA A 112 0.32 -3.83 -15.21
CA ALA A 112 -0.33 -5.14 -15.03
C ALA A 112 -1.68 -5.25 -15.77
N LYS A 113 -2.39 -4.14 -16.00
CA LYS A 113 -3.65 -4.10 -16.76
C LYS A 113 -3.47 -3.98 -18.27
N ARG A 114 -2.28 -3.60 -18.75
CA ARG A 114 -1.99 -3.46 -20.20
C ARG A 114 -1.58 -4.77 -20.86
N GLU A 115 -1.18 -5.75 -20.08
CA GLU A 115 -0.75 -7.07 -20.58
C GLU A 115 -1.93 -8.04 -20.84
N GLN A 116 -3.16 -7.53 -20.76
CA GLN A 116 -4.41 -8.24 -21.10
C GLN A 116 -5.11 -7.59 -22.31
#